data_777f20157d33ec97544d835a594a5f60
#
_entry.id   777f20157d33ec97544d835a594a5f60
#
_cell.length_a   1.000
_cell.length_b   1.000
_cell.length_c   1.000
_cell.angle_alpha   90.00
_cell.angle_beta   90.00
_cell.angle_gamma   90.00
#
_symmetry.space_group_name_H-M   'P 1'
#
loop_
_entity.id
_entity.type
_entity.pdbx_description
1 polymer ?
#
loop_
_entity_poly.entity_id
_entity_poly.type
_entity_poly.pdbx_seq_one_letter_code
_entity_poly.pdbx_strand_id
1 'polypeptide(L)'
;MRLATGLARISTAALLAAISLAPVAARAGDAGSSTAVVDTSKIRIDNFGRVNSNYYRGAQPKDQDYTDLAALGVKTLINLTSDDAEPNERAMTERAGMSYFQIPMTTHQPPTPAQLTEFLRIVNDPASQPIYVHCVGGRHRTGVMTAAYRMTGEGWTADQAFKEMKQYNFGADFLHPEFKAFVYGYRPEPVHAEVSTRQKSSVDAMPVAVRLKPDTTY
;
A
#
# COMPACT_ATOMS: atom_id res chain seq x y z
N MET A 1 103.32 11.83 -22.33
CA MET A 1 102.63 12.68 -21.35
C MET A 1 101.64 13.60 -22.04
N ARG A 2 100.42 13.30 -22.14
CA ARG A 2 99.35 14.23 -22.50
C ARG A 2 98.05 13.68 -21.86
N LEU A 3 97.48 14.40 -20.91
CA LEU A 3 96.20 14.19 -20.30
C LEU A 3 95.10 14.57 -21.28
N ALA A 4 94.14 13.72 -21.44
CA ALA A 4 92.90 14.02 -22.16
C ALA A 4 91.70 13.87 -21.20
N THR A 5 91.11 15.01 -20.85
CA THR A 5 89.91 15.14 -20.06
C THR A 5 88.70 14.88 -20.96
N GLY A 6 87.99 13.80 -20.69
CA GLY A 6 86.64 13.49 -21.32
C GLY A 6 85.51 14.01 -20.52
N LEU A 7 84.77 14.98 -21.07
CA LEU A 7 83.48 15.47 -20.49
C LEU A 7 82.35 14.47 -20.77
N ALA A 8 81.80 13.90 -19.77
CA ALA A 8 80.59 13.10 -19.86
C ALA A 8 79.36 14.02 -20.00
N ARG A 9 78.59 13.90 -21.06
CA ARG A 9 77.28 14.55 -21.25
C ARG A 9 76.18 13.73 -20.60
N ILE A 10 75.54 14.29 -19.60
CA ILE A 10 74.38 13.72 -18.97
C ILE A 10 73.15 14.11 -19.81
N SER A 11 72.52 13.16 -20.48
CA SER A 11 71.27 13.35 -21.19
C SER A 11 70.11 13.12 -20.16
N THR A 12 69.41 14.16 -19.82
CA THR A 12 68.17 14.10 -19.08
C THR A 12 67.01 13.71 -20.00
N ALA A 13 66.59 12.44 -19.92
CA ALA A 13 65.36 12.00 -20.58
C ALA A 13 64.16 12.41 -19.73
N ALA A 14 63.41 13.36 -20.23
CA ALA A 14 62.15 13.75 -19.61
C ALA A 14 61.08 12.68 -19.94
N LEU A 15 60.64 11.93 -18.91
CA LEU A 15 59.56 10.94 -19.00
C LEU A 15 58.24 11.69 -18.88
N LEU A 16 57.54 11.98 -19.98
CA LEU A 16 56.19 12.46 -20.03
C LEU A 16 55.22 11.31 -19.73
N ALA A 17 54.73 11.24 -18.49
CA ALA A 17 53.64 10.34 -18.13
C ALA A 17 52.30 10.90 -18.66
N ALA A 18 51.81 10.32 -19.73
CA ALA A 18 50.44 10.59 -20.22
C ALA A 18 49.43 9.94 -19.29
N ILE A 19 48.76 10.77 -18.47
CA ILE A 19 47.60 10.33 -17.67
C ILE A 19 46.41 10.21 -18.63
N SER A 20 46.09 8.98 -19.06
CA SER A 20 44.85 8.67 -19.76
C SER A 20 43.69 8.76 -18.80
N LEU A 21 42.92 9.86 -18.83
CA LEU A 21 41.57 9.89 -18.24
C LEU A 21 40.64 9.06 -19.15
N ALA A 22 40.38 7.82 -18.74
CA ALA A 22 39.31 7.05 -19.33
C ALA A 22 37.96 7.61 -18.75
N PRO A 23 36.98 7.89 -19.60
CA PRO A 23 35.64 8.25 -19.08
C PRO A 23 35.06 7.03 -18.39
N VAL A 24 34.79 7.14 -17.09
CA VAL A 24 33.93 6.21 -16.36
C VAL A 24 32.53 6.42 -16.91
N ALA A 25 32.12 5.57 -17.85
CA ALA A 25 30.75 5.44 -18.27
C ALA A 25 29.96 4.96 -17.02
N ALA A 26 29.26 5.87 -16.38
CA ALA A 26 28.24 5.53 -15.39
C ALA A 26 27.19 4.67 -16.09
N ARG A 27 27.29 3.35 -15.90
CA ARG A 27 26.21 2.43 -16.23
C ARG A 27 25.05 2.80 -15.32
N ALA A 28 24.09 3.57 -15.84
CA ALA A 28 22.77 3.65 -15.27
C ALA A 28 22.26 2.21 -15.26
N GLY A 29 22.32 1.58 -14.10
CA GLY A 29 21.64 0.32 -13.86
C GLY A 29 20.18 0.57 -14.11
N ASP A 30 19.69 0.06 -15.21
CA ASP A 30 18.26 -0.13 -15.44
C ASP A 30 17.78 -1.05 -14.32
N ALA A 31 17.25 -0.43 -13.25
CA ALA A 31 16.48 -1.13 -12.24
C ALA A 31 15.18 -1.51 -12.92
N GLY A 32 15.25 -2.47 -13.84
CA GLY A 32 14.10 -3.15 -14.38
C GLY A 32 13.29 -3.64 -13.19
N SER A 33 12.19 -2.95 -12.92
CA SER A 33 11.14 -3.42 -12.04
C SER A 33 10.66 -4.75 -12.63
N SER A 34 11.34 -5.83 -12.27
CA SER A 34 10.86 -7.18 -12.48
C SER A 34 9.60 -7.29 -11.67
N THR A 35 8.44 -7.06 -12.29
CA THR A 35 7.17 -7.49 -11.76
C THR A 35 7.23 -9.01 -11.70
N ALA A 36 7.79 -9.54 -10.61
CA ALA A 36 7.75 -10.95 -10.33
C ALA A 36 6.30 -11.39 -10.48
N VAL A 37 6.06 -12.31 -11.39
CA VAL A 37 4.74 -12.92 -11.54
C VAL A 37 4.45 -13.64 -10.23
N VAL A 38 3.56 -13.08 -9.42
CA VAL A 38 3.17 -13.68 -8.15
C VAL A 38 2.41 -14.96 -8.47
N ASP A 39 2.93 -16.09 -8.04
CA ASP A 39 2.29 -17.39 -8.25
C ASP A 39 1.09 -17.56 -7.33
N THR A 40 -0.10 -17.42 -7.88
CA THR A 40 -1.37 -17.63 -7.18
C THR A 40 -1.94 -19.04 -7.37
N SER A 41 -1.23 -19.94 -8.03
CA SER A 41 -1.72 -21.28 -8.37
C SER A 41 -2.03 -22.17 -7.16
N LYS A 42 -1.44 -21.85 -6.00
CA LYS A 42 -1.66 -22.58 -4.76
C LYS A 42 -2.89 -22.12 -3.98
N ILE A 43 -3.40 -20.93 -4.27
CA ILE A 43 -4.55 -20.38 -3.55
C ILE A 43 -5.82 -21.15 -3.95
N ARG A 44 -6.52 -21.68 -2.94
CA ARG A 44 -7.76 -22.48 -3.12
C ARG A 44 -9.00 -21.75 -2.65
N ILE A 45 -8.88 -20.50 -2.26
CA ILE A 45 -9.98 -19.70 -1.76
C ILE A 45 -10.97 -19.40 -2.88
N ASP A 46 -12.24 -19.67 -2.63
CA ASP A 46 -13.31 -19.37 -3.58
C ASP A 46 -13.33 -17.88 -3.93
N ASN A 47 -13.63 -17.58 -5.19
CA ASN A 47 -13.76 -16.21 -5.67
C ASN A 47 -12.50 -15.35 -5.45
N PHE A 48 -11.34 -16.00 -5.34
CA PHE A 48 -10.05 -15.32 -5.17
C PHE A 48 -9.71 -14.50 -6.41
N GLY A 49 -9.14 -13.32 -6.19
CA GLY A 49 -8.65 -12.47 -7.26
C GLY A 49 -7.60 -11.47 -6.82
N ARG A 50 -6.75 -11.09 -7.76
CA ARG A 50 -5.79 -10.02 -7.59
C ARG A 50 -6.37 -8.74 -8.18
N VAL A 51 -6.58 -7.75 -7.32
CA VAL A 51 -7.05 -6.41 -7.71
C VAL A 51 -5.89 -5.62 -8.34
N ASN A 52 -4.75 -5.57 -7.62
CA ASN A 52 -3.48 -5.03 -8.12
C ASN A 52 -2.30 -5.68 -7.35
N SER A 53 -1.10 -5.09 -7.41
CA SER A 53 0.10 -5.62 -6.72
C SER A 53 -0.06 -5.69 -5.20
N ASN A 54 -0.89 -4.84 -4.64
CA ASN A 54 -0.99 -4.61 -3.20
C ASN A 54 -2.34 -5.04 -2.61
N TYR A 55 -3.26 -5.57 -3.44
CA TYR A 55 -4.61 -5.87 -3.01
C TYR A 55 -5.11 -7.18 -3.64
N TYR A 56 -5.48 -8.12 -2.79
CA TYR A 56 -6.18 -9.37 -3.11
C TYR A 56 -7.56 -9.40 -2.47
N ARG A 57 -8.47 -10.14 -3.07
CA ARG A 57 -9.85 -10.30 -2.58
C ARG A 57 -10.30 -11.75 -2.71
N GLY A 58 -11.33 -12.13 -1.97
CA GLY A 58 -11.91 -13.47 -2.09
C GLY A 58 -12.97 -13.77 -1.05
N ALA A 59 -13.29 -15.06 -0.92
CA ALA A 59 -14.13 -15.60 0.13
C ALA A 59 -13.39 -15.76 1.45
N GLN A 60 -14.11 -16.17 2.49
CA GLN A 60 -13.58 -16.53 3.81
C GLN A 60 -12.47 -17.57 3.67
N PRO A 61 -11.21 -17.30 4.13
CA PRO A 61 -10.15 -18.29 4.18
C PRO A 61 -10.47 -19.41 5.18
N LYS A 62 -9.89 -20.59 4.95
CA LYS A 62 -10.04 -21.77 5.81
C LYS A 62 -8.69 -22.44 6.01
N ASP A 63 -8.48 -22.99 7.18
CA ASP A 63 -7.34 -23.86 7.50
C ASP A 63 -6.00 -23.38 6.90
N GLN A 64 -5.50 -24.08 5.88
CA GLN A 64 -4.22 -23.81 5.21
C GLN A 64 -4.21 -22.48 4.45
N ASP A 65 -5.37 -21.94 4.06
CA ASP A 65 -5.45 -20.71 3.26
C ASP A 65 -4.74 -19.52 3.92
N TYR A 66 -4.75 -19.43 5.26
CA TYR A 66 -4.05 -18.35 5.98
C TYR A 66 -2.53 -18.42 5.78
N THR A 67 -1.96 -19.63 5.79
CA THR A 67 -0.55 -19.85 5.51
C THR A 67 -0.21 -19.57 4.05
N ASP A 68 -1.10 -19.94 3.14
CA ASP A 68 -0.92 -19.71 1.70
C ASP A 68 -1.00 -18.22 1.36
N LEU A 69 -1.90 -17.46 2.00
CA LEU A 69 -1.96 -16.00 1.89
C LEU A 69 -0.69 -15.33 2.43
N ALA A 70 -0.18 -15.77 3.58
CA ALA A 70 1.08 -15.27 4.14
C ALA A 70 2.27 -15.59 3.20
N ALA A 71 2.32 -16.78 2.64
CA ALA A 71 3.33 -17.19 1.65
C ALA A 71 3.24 -16.38 0.35
N LEU A 72 2.04 -15.92 -0.02
CA LEU A 72 1.81 -14.99 -1.14
C LEU A 72 2.32 -13.57 -0.84
N GLY A 73 2.72 -13.30 0.39
CA GLY A 73 3.24 -12.02 0.86
C GLY A 73 2.17 -11.10 1.45
N VAL A 74 0.94 -11.57 1.68
CA VAL A 74 -0.11 -10.79 2.34
C VAL A 74 0.34 -10.44 3.76
N LYS A 75 0.25 -9.17 4.13
CA LYS A 75 0.58 -8.66 5.47
C LYS A 75 -0.64 -8.39 6.32
N THR A 76 -1.77 -8.10 5.67
CA THR A 76 -2.99 -7.69 6.38
C THR A 76 -4.20 -8.38 5.79
N LEU A 77 -5.04 -8.93 6.67
CA LEU A 77 -6.34 -9.48 6.34
C LEU A 77 -7.44 -8.58 6.90
N ILE A 78 -8.39 -8.21 6.02
CA ILE A 78 -9.57 -7.41 6.38
C ILE A 78 -10.81 -8.26 6.22
N ASN A 79 -11.45 -8.57 7.36
CA ASN A 79 -12.72 -9.28 7.41
C ASN A 79 -13.89 -8.28 7.41
N LEU A 80 -14.79 -8.42 6.44
CA LEU A 80 -15.99 -7.59 6.30
C LEU A 80 -17.27 -8.27 6.86
N THR A 81 -17.13 -9.37 7.57
CA THR A 81 -18.27 -10.09 8.16
C THR A 81 -18.64 -9.51 9.54
N SER A 82 -19.89 -9.66 9.94
CA SER A 82 -20.40 -9.26 11.24
C SER A 82 -20.83 -10.47 12.07
N ASP A 83 -22.06 -10.90 11.88
CA ASP A 83 -22.74 -12.01 12.57
C ASP A 83 -22.38 -13.41 12.02
N ASP A 84 -21.83 -13.43 10.81
CA ASP A 84 -21.37 -14.62 10.08
C ASP A 84 -19.83 -14.74 10.07
N ALA A 85 -19.14 -14.11 11.02
CA ALA A 85 -17.69 -14.18 11.16
C ALA A 85 -17.22 -15.53 11.69
N GLU A 86 -16.06 -16.01 11.17
CA GLU A 86 -15.37 -17.17 11.73
C GLU A 86 -14.74 -16.82 13.09
N PRO A 87 -15.14 -17.47 14.20
CA PRO A 87 -14.71 -17.06 15.55
C PRO A 87 -13.20 -17.08 15.77
N ASN A 88 -12.48 -17.99 15.10
CA ASN A 88 -11.03 -18.19 15.28
C ASN A 88 -10.18 -17.45 14.26
N GLU A 89 -10.79 -16.71 13.33
CA GLU A 89 -10.09 -16.12 12.19
C GLU A 89 -8.95 -15.19 12.61
N ARG A 90 -9.17 -14.31 13.58
CA ARG A 90 -8.13 -13.44 14.11
C ARG A 90 -6.91 -14.24 14.56
N ALA A 91 -7.13 -15.28 15.36
CA ALA A 91 -6.04 -16.12 15.89
C ALA A 91 -5.30 -16.88 14.77
N MET A 92 -6.02 -17.34 13.74
CA MET A 92 -5.41 -18.01 12.58
C MET A 92 -4.59 -17.04 11.74
N THR A 93 -5.10 -15.85 11.50
CA THR A 93 -4.42 -14.78 10.77
C THR A 93 -3.13 -14.34 11.47
N GLU A 94 -3.21 -14.05 12.77
CA GLU A 94 -2.05 -13.62 13.58
C GLU A 94 -1.00 -14.73 13.71
N ARG A 95 -1.43 -16.00 13.82
CA ARG A 95 -0.52 -17.16 13.82
C ARG A 95 0.21 -17.32 12.50
N ALA A 96 -0.41 -16.96 11.39
CA ALA A 96 0.23 -16.94 10.07
C ALA A 96 1.15 -15.73 9.87
N GLY A 97 1.28 -14.83 10.85
CA GLY A 97 2.15 -13.66 10.81
C GLY A 97 1.53 -12.43 10.12
N MET A 98 0.22 -12.42 9.91
CA MET A 98 -0.50 -11.29 9.30
C MET A 98 -1.24 -10.47 10.38
N SER A 99 -1.44 -9.18 10.09
CA SER A 99 -2.34 -8.31 10.87
C SER A 99 -3.79 -8.58 10.51
N TYR A 100 -4.69 -8.47 11.50
CA TYR A 100 -6.12 -8.70 11.33
C TYR A 100 -6.93 -7.45 11.65
N PHE A 101 -7.80 -7.05 10.72
CA PHE A 101 -8.80 -6.01 10.94
C PHE A 101 -10.20 -6.55 10.64
N GLN A 102 -11.17 -6.17 11.46
CA GLN A 102 -12.57 -6.46 11.21
C GLN A 102 -13.34 -5.15 11.03
N ILE A 103 -14.02 -5.03 9.88
CA ILE A 103 -14.93 -3.93 9.57
C ILE A 103 -16.30 -4.57 9.36
N PRO A 104 -17.09 -4.74 10.44
CA PRO A 104 -18.31 -5.55 10.40
C PRO A 104 -19.39 -4.90 9.52
N MET A 105 -19.81 -5.62 8.49
CA MET A 105 -20.87 -5.24 7.55
C MET A 105 -21.92 -6.33 7.48
N THR A 106 -23.18 -5.96 7.35
CA THR A 106 -24.29 -6.89 7.06
C THR A 106 -24.41 -7.15 5.56
N THR A 107 -25.18 -8.17 5.19
CA THR A 107 -25.36 -8.57 3.78
C THR A 107 -26.35 -7.70 3.01
N HIS A 108 -27.09 -6.82 3.69
CA HIS A 108 -28.19 -6.05 3.11
C HIS A 108 -28.12 -4.54 3.37
N GLN A 109 -26.97 -4.06 3.83
CA GLN A 109 -26.76 -2.63 4.04
C GLN A 109 -25.47 -2.18 3.34
N PRO A 110 -25.50 -1.04 2.65
CA PRO A 110 -24.29 -0.46 2.08
C PRO A 110 -23.32 -0.07 3.20
N PRO A 111 -22.02 0.10 2.88
CA PRO A 111 -21.06 0.56 3.87
C PRO A 111 -21.43 1.94 4.40
N THR A 112 -21.33 2.11 5.71
CA THR A 112 -21.42 3.42 6.35
C THR A 112 -20.19 4.28 6.03
N PRO A 113 -20.29 5.61 6.16
CA PRO A 113 -19.12 6.49 5.99
C PRO A 113 -17.95 6.11 6.90
N ALA A 114 -18.21 5.71 8.15
CA ALA A 114 -17.17 5.30 9.09
C ALA A 114 -16.46 4.02 8.65
N GLN A 115 -17.22 3.00 8.22
CA GLN A 115 -16.65 1.75 7.68
C GLN A 115 -15.80 2.00 6.44
N LEU A 116 -16.28 2.87 5.54
CA LEU A 116 -15.56 3.23 4.33
C LEU A 116 -14.27 4.00 4.63
N THR A 117 -14.31 4.97 5.55
CA THR A 117 -13.13 5.73 5.98
C THR A 117 -12.07 4.82 6.57
N GLU A 118 -12.45 3.92 7.49
CA GLU A 118 -11.52 2.98 8.11
C GLU A 118 -10.93 2.01 7.09
N PHE A 119 -11.77 1.49 6.19
CA PHE A 119 -11.31 0.63 5.11
C PHE A 119 -10.28 1.32 4.21
N LEU A 120 -10.61 2.52 3.71
CA LEU A 120 -9.72 3.28 2.82
C LEU A 120 -8.41 3.67 3.53
N ARG A 121 -8.46 3.96 4.83
CA ARG A 121 -7.28 4.21 5.64
C ARG A 121 -6.34 3.01 5.67
N ILE A 122 -6.86 1.80 5.90
CA ILE A 122 -6.05 0.57 5.99
C ILE A 122 -5.50 0.18 4.60
N VAL A 123 -6.34 0.15 3.57
CA VAL A 123 -5.93 -0.33 2.24
C VAL A 123 -4.94 0.60 1.54
N ASN A 124 -4.92 1.88 1.91
CA ASN A 124 -3.98 2.87 1.37
C ASN A 124 -2.71 3.04 2.23
N ASP A 125 -2.61 2.38 3.38
CA ASP A 125 -1.41 2.41 4.21
C ASP A 125 -0.34 1.45 3.63
N PRO A 126 0.81 1.96 3.17
CA PRO A 126 1.89 1.12 2.63
C PRO A 126 2.42 0.08 3.62
N ALA A 127 2.33 0.34 4.93
CA ALA A 127 2.77 -0.60 5.97
C ALA A 127 1.84 -1.82 6.05
N SER A 128 0.57 -1.65 5.71
CA SER A 128 -0.45 -2.70 5.72
C SER A 128 -0.43 -3.58 4.46
N GLN A 129 0.23 -3.14 3.39
CA GLN A 129 0.20 -3.82 2.08
C GLN A 129 1.28 -4.90 1.94
N PRO A 130 1.03 -5.97 1.17
CA PRO A 130 -0.21 -6.33 0.45
C PRO A 130 -1.34 -6.76 1.40
N ILE A 131 -2.58 -6.49 1.01
CA ILE A 131 -3.78 -6.82 1.80
C ILE A 131 -4.62 -7.92 1.15
N TYR A 132 -5.37 -8.65 1.98
CA TYR A 132 -6.44 -9.55 1.55
C TYR A 132 -7.77 -9.13 2.18
N VAL A 133 -8.77 -8.89 1.34
CA VAL A 133 -10.10 -8.42 1.77
C VAL A 133 -11.15 -9.49 1.44
N HIS A 134 -11.98 -9.85 2.43
CA HIS A 134 -13.00 -10.87 2.22
C HIS A 134 -14.29 -10.60 2.99
N CYS A 135 -15.32 -11.31 2.61
CA CYS A 135 -16.52 -11.63 3.38
C CYS A 135 -16.77 -13.14 3.24
N VAL A 136 -17.93 -13.68 3.60
CA VAL A 136 -18.16 -15.13 3.49
C VAL A 136 -17.91 -15.64 2.06
N GLY A 137 -18.57 -15.09 1.06
CA GLY A 137 -18.44 -15.54 -0.34
C GLY A 137 -17.54 -14.67 -1.24
N GLY A 138 -16.93 -13.59 -0.71
CA GLY A 138 -16.12 -12.67 -1.51
C GLY A 138 -16.89 -11.90 -2.60
N ARG A 139 -18.22 -11.84 -2.51
CA ARG A 139 -19.10 -11.34 -3.59
C ARG A 139 -19.58 -9.91 -3.36
N HIS A 140 -20.43 -9.69 -2.32
CA HIS A 140 -21.22 -8.47 -2.13
C HIS A 140 -20.49 -7.43 -1.29
N ARG A 141 -20.25 -7.68 0.02
CA ARG A 141 -19.50 -6.78 0.93
C ARG A 141 -18.09 -6.52 0.41
N THR A 142 -17.37 -7.59 0.01
CA THR A 142 -16.06 -7.47 -0.62
C THR A 142 -16.13 -6.69 -1.93
N GLY A 143 -17.15 -6.95 -2.74
CA GLY A 143 -17.35 -6.28 -4.02
C GLY A 143 -17.55 -4.77 -3.86
N VAL A 144 -18.46 -4.35 -2.99
CA VAL A 144 -18.77 -2.93 -2.81
C VAL A 144 -17.60 -2.14 -2.22
N MET A 145 -16.83 -2.73 -1.29
CA MET A 145 -15.64 -2.10 -0.73
C MET A 145 -14.50 -2.01 -1.74
N THR A 146 -14.33 -3.06 -2.57
CA THR A 146 -13.37 -3.03 -3.69
C THR A 146 -13.77 -1.97 -4.72
N ALA A 147 -15.07 -1.85 -5.04
CA ALA A 147 -15.57 -0.81 -5.94
C ALA A 147 -15.24 0.60 -5.43
N ALA A 148 -15.47 0.86 -4.14
CA ALA A 148 -15.10 2.14 -3.53
C ALA A 148 -13.59 2.40 -3.61
N TYR A 149 -12.74 1.40 -3.36
CA TYR A 149 -11.29 1.50 -3.52
C TYR A 149 -10.90 1.88 -4.96
N ARG A 150 -11.43 1.17 -5.98
CA ARG A 150 -11.18 1.44 -7.40
C ARG A 150 -11.57 2.85 -7.80
N MET A 151 -12.76 3.29 -7.35
CA MET A 151 -13.28 4.62 -7.67
C MET A 151 -12.48 5.72 -6.98
N THR A 152 -12.06 5.52 -5.73
CA THR A 152 -11.30 6.52 -4.95
C THR A 152 -9.84 6.62 -5.39
N GLY A 153 -9.16 5.48 -5.50
CA GLY A 153 -7.71 5.44 -5.70
C GLY A 153 -7.29 5.31 -7.16
N GLU A 154 -8.11 4.67 -8.01
CA GLU A 154 -7.76 4.37 -9.39
C GLU A 154 -8.64 5.13 -10.41
N GLY A 155 -9.57 5.97 -9.94
CA GLY A 155 -10.41 6.83 -10.79
C GLY A 155 -11.41 6.07 -11.66
N TRP A 156 -11.80 4.85 -11.26
CA TRP A 156 -12.77 4.07 -12.02
C TRP A 156 -14.16 4.71 -11.98
N THR A 157 -14.89 4.56 -13.08
CA THR A 157 -16.31 4.89 -13.13
C THR A 157 -17.14 3.86 -12.37
N ALA A 158 -18.36 4.22 -11.98
CA ALA A 158 -19.32 3.29 -11.37
C ALA A 158 -19.59 2.06 -12.26
N ASP A 159 -19.67 2.24 -13.57
CA ASP A 159 -19.87 1.14 -14.53
C ASP A 159 -18.70 0.16 -14.53
N GLN A 160 -17.45 0.67 -14.51
CA GLN A 160 -16.26 -0.18 -14.45
C GLN A 160 -16.22 -0.97 -13.15
N ALA A 161 -16.45 -0.30 -12.02
CA ALA A 161 -16.44 -0.91 -10.71
C ALA A 161 -17.57 -1.96 -10.54
N PHE A 162 -18.77 -1.65 -10.99
CA PHE A 162 -19.89 -2.59 -10.93
C PHE A 162 -19.69 -3.78 -11.88
N LYS A 163 -19.11 -3.57 -13.06
CA LYS A 163 -18.73 -4.65 -13.97
C LYS A 163 -17.73 -5.61 -13.34
N GLU A 164 -16.74 -5.11 -12.59
CA GLU A 164 -15.81 -5.94 -11.82
C GLU A 164 -16.57 -6.76 -10.76
N MET A 165 -17.52 -6.17 -10.02
CA MET A 165 -18.36 -6.91 -9.07
C MET A 165 -19.09 -8.07 -9.72
N LYS A 166 -19.61 -7.87 -10.93
CA LYS A 166 -20.27 -8.95 -11.73
C LYS A 166 -19.31 -10.08 -12.08
N GLN A 167 -18.06 -9.78 -12.40
CA GLN A 167 -17.02 -10.79 -12.67
C GLN A 167 -16.71 -11.65 -11.43
N TYR A 168 -16.90 -11.09 -10.23
CA TYR A 168 -16.72 -11.75 -8.95
C TYR A 168 -18.05 -12.27 -8.36
N ASN A 169 -18.92 -12.80 -9.21
CA ASN A 169 -20.15 -13.51 -8.83
C ASN A 169 -21.13 -12.68 -7.98
N PHE A 170 -21.27 -11.39 -8.24
CA PHE A 170 -22.26 -10.54 -7.57
C PHE A 170 -23.69 -11.09 -7.68
N GLY A 171 -23.98 -11.81 -8.79
CA GLY A 171 -25.30 -12.39 -9.01
C GLY A 171 -26.29 -11.41 -9.66
N ALA A 172 -27.58 -11.65 -9.46
CA ALA A 172 -28.61 -10.82 -10.03
C ALA A 172 -28.76 -9.49 -9.24
N ASP A 173 -28.92 -8.40 -9.97
CA ASP A 173 -28.91 -7.04 -9.41
C ASP A 173 -30.04 -6.79 -8.38
N PHE A 174 -31.17 -7.47 -8.55
CA PHE A 174 -32.32 -7.35 -7.67
C PHE A 174 -32.16 -8.02 -6.31
N LEU A 175 -31.16 -8.89 -6.14
CA LEU A 175 -30.90 -9.57 -4.86
C LEU A 175 -30.22 -8.64 -3.86
N HIS A 176 -29.41 -7.68 -4.35
CA HIS A 176 -28.66 -6.73 -3.55
C HIS A 176 -28.70 -5.34 -4.18
N PRO A 177 -29.90 -4.75 -4.36
CA PRO A 177 -30.06 -3.45 -5.02
C PRO A 177 -29.37 -2.32 -4.25
N GLU A 178 -29.23 -2.43 -2.93
CA GLU A 178 -28.56 -1.48 -2.06
C GLU A 178 -27.07 -1.31 -2.39
N PHE A 179 -26.37 -2.39 -2.70
CA PHE A 179 -24.96 -2.32 -3.07
C PHE A 179 -24.78 -1.72 -4.47
N LYS A 180 -25.65 -2.07 -5.41
CA LYS A 180 -25.66 -1.43 -6.72
C LYS A 180 -25.92 0.08 -6.59
N ALA A 181 -26.96 0.46 -5.85
CA ALA A 181 -27.31 1.86 -5.63
C ALA A 181 -26.15 2.63 -4.97
N PHE A 182 -25.46 2.02 -4.00
CA PHE A 182 -24.29 2.60 -3.38
C PHE A 182 -23.19 2.89 -4.43
N VAL A 183 -22.81 1.91 -5.26
CA VAL A 183 -21.73 2.09 -6.25
C VAL A 183 -22.06 3.22 -7.22
N TYR A 184 -23.29 3.28 -7.73
CA TYR A 184 -23.70 4.35 -8.66
C TYR A 184 -23.90 5.71 -7.97
N GLY A 185 -24.20 5.72 -6.68
CA GLY A 185 -24.31 6.92 -5.87
C GLY A 185 -23.00 7.42 -5.26
N TYR A 186 -21.98 6.55 -5.18
CA TYR A 186 -20.72 6.89 -4.53
C TYR A 186 -19.97 8.01 -5.26
N ARG A 187 -19.54 8.99 -4.49
CA ARG A 187 -18.69 10.09 -4.98
C ARG A 187 -17.45 10.13 -4.09
N PRO A 188 -16.28 9.75 -4.63
CA PRO A 188 -15.04 9.83 -3.88
C PRO A 188 -14.77 11.28 -3.47
N GLU A 189 -14.48 11.50 -2.19
CA GLU A 189 -13.88 12.77 -1.78
C GLU A 189 -12.46 12.84 -2.35
N PRO A 190 -12.03 13.99 -2.87
CA PRO A 190 -10.67 14.16 -3.35
C PRO A 190 -9.70 13.93 -2.18
N VAL A 191 -8.75 13.02 -2.34
CA VAL A 191 -7.76 12.61 -1.31
C VAL A 191 -6.77 13.75 -0.95
N HIS A 192 -7.01 14.96 -1.41
CA HIS A 192 -6.12 16.10 -1.23
C HIS A 192 -6.84 17.26 -0.55
N ALA A 193 -6.57 17.50 0.70
CA ALA A 193 -6.45 18.85 1.27
C ALA A 193 -6.19 18.93 2.78
N GLU A 194 -6.32 17.88 3.60
CA GLU A 194 -6.38 18.12 5.04
C GLU A 194 -5.09 17.89 5.84
N VAL A 195 -4.04 17.31 5.24
CA VAL A 195 -2.77 17.09 5.98
C VAL A 195 -1.92 18.36 6.07
N SER A 196 -2.09 19.32 5.14
CA SER A 196 -1.25 20.54 5.11
C SER A 196 -1.75 21.68 5.98
N THR A 197 -3.04 21.71 6.33
CA THR A 197 -3.62 22.86 7.07
C THR A 197 -3.57 22.67 8.59
N ARG A 198 -3.55 21.44 9.08
CA ARG A 198 -3.54 21.18 10.53
C ARG A 198 -2.16 21.36 11.18
N GLN A 199 -1.11 21.30 10.39
CA GLN A 199 0.27 21.49 10.91
C GLN A 199 0.70 22.94 10.97
N LYS A 200 -0.01 23.86 10.28
CA LYS A 200 0.30 25.29 10.28
C LYS A 200 -0.37 26.07 11.40
N SER A 201 -1.45 25.58 12.00
CA SER A 201 -2.18 26.26 13.07
C SER A 201 -1.70 25.94 14.48
N SER A 202 -0.82 24.95 14.66
CA SER A 202 -0.30 24.57 15.98
C SER A 202 1.03 25.24 16.36
N VAL A 203 1.65 25.98 15.44
CA VAL A 203 2.93 26.67 15.68
C VAL A 203 2.73 28.12 16.11
N ASP A 204 1.57 28.72 15.81
CA ASP A 204 1.30 30.14 16.13
C ASP A 204 0.60 30.37 17.48
N ALA A 205 0.36 29.33 18.28
CA ALA A 205 -0.27 29.42 19.59
C ALA A 205 0.69 29.02 20.73
N MET A 206 1.87 29.66 20.82
CA MET A 206 2.63 29.61 22.05
C MET A 206 2.33 30.88 22.88
N PRO A 207 1.87 30.77 24.14
CA PRO A 207 1.61 31.91 24.97
C PRO A 207 2.95 32.59 25.37
N VAL A 208 2.98 33.89 25.18
CA VAL A 208 4.06 34.76 25.63
C VAL A 208 4.33 34.55 27.12
N ALA A 209 5.56 34.26 27.49
CA ALA A 209 6.03 34.07 28.85
C ALA A 209 5.68 35.28 29.73
N VAL A 210 4.94 35.02 30.78
CA VAL A 210 4.68 36.03 31.84
C VAL A 210 5.97 36.30 32.56
N ARG A 211 6.45 37.54 32.44
CA ARG A 211 7.62 38.08 33.15
C ARG A 211 7.23 38.32 34.60
N LEU A 212 7.70 37.50 35.51
CA LEU A 212 7.58 37.71 36.95
C LEU A 212 8.46 38.90 37.35
N LYS A 213 7.88 39.88 38.05
CA LYS A 213 8.56 40.98 38.69
C LYS A 213 9.33 40.45 39.91
N PRO A 214 10.53 40.96 40.22
CA PRO A 214 11.19 40.61 41.46
C PRO A 214 10.49 41.28 42.64
N ASP A 215 10.24 40.52 43.68
CA ASP A 215 9.69 40.94 44.96
C ASP A 215 10.77 41.69 45.74
N THR A 216 10.48 42.89 46.11
CA THR A 216 11.32 43.71 47.00
C THR A 216 10.71 43.64 48.40
N THR A 217 11.36 42.88 49.27
CA THR A 217 10.98 42.82 50.69
C THR A 217 11.91 43.72 51.50
N TYR A 218 11.31 44.56 52.27
CA TYR A 218 11.90 45.19 53.48
C TYR A 218 11.76 44.22 54.65
#